data_f3c57e7ef31a5ff9565faca7a87a222f
#
_entry.id   f3c57e7ef31a5ff9565faca7a87a222f
#
_cell.length_a   1.000
_cell.length_b   1.000
_cell.length_c   1.000
_cell.angle_alpha   90.00
_cell.angle_beta   90.00
_cell.angle_gamma   90.00
#
_symmetry.space_group_name_H-M   'P 1'
#
loop_
_entity.id
_entity.type
_entity.pdbx_description
1 polymer ?
#
loop_
_entity_poly.entity_id
_entity_poly.type
_entity_poly.pdbx_seq_one_letter_code
_entity_poly.pdbx_strand_id
1 'polypeptide(L)'
;MAGLSHRRVIIVGAGQAGLATAAALIARGMEPQRDFVLIDRSPRARRAWSARRPFMRLLSSAEHSSFPRRPLEGDPYRHPTPRDIESYLHEYEAELGVKPVWGVRAFAVTPHNNGPTLRLSTTVGEVQTRNIVCATGAAARPRLPEWAADADVEGARMHTSAYQTPEQIPPGQVLIVGGGNAGVEVASDLANSHDVTLAVRTRRTEVHARQFPTRPHFSPWRRAKAAQEPLYGHSYDALRGKGVHIQTETTGVRGDEFTFSDGSRQTYQSVIFATGYEAGDEWLPTFPQPQRRIRTSTALPGLFVAGIPTHSHAKANTLPGAWADATRIARLIHARP
;
A
#
# COMPACT_ATOMS: atom_id res chain seq x y z
N MET A 1 -27.07 -10.26 -4.99
CA MET A 1 -27.10 -10.31 -3.52
C MET A 1 -27.02 -11.73 -2.96
N ALA A 2 -27.71 -12.69 -3.51
CA ALA A 2 -27.70 -14.09 -3.03
C ALA A 2 -26.30 -14.75 -2.99
N GLY A 3 -25.32 -14.26 -3.73
CA GLY A 3 -23.97 -14.85 -3.79
C GLY A 3 -22.99 -14.46 -2.67
N LEU A 4 -23.27 -13.40 -1.89
CA LEU A 4 -22.40 -12.95 -0.80
C LEU A 4 -22.86 -13.39 0.58
N SER A 5 -24.18 -13.51 0.81
CA SER A 5 -24.78 -13.96 2.07
C SER A 5 -24.48 -15.44 2.31
N HIS A 6 -24.43 -15.83 3.59
CA HIS A 6 -24.21 -17.19 4.05
C HIS A 6 -22.80 -17.78 3.85
N ARG A 7 -21.81 -16.95 3.46
CA ARG A 7 -20.40 -17.37 3.48
C ARG A 7 -19.86 -17.31 4.91
N ARG A 8 -19.03 -18.29 5.25
CA ARG A 8 -18.36 -18.33 6.57
C ARG A 8 -17.34 -17.20 6.73
N VAL A 9 -16.71 -16.79 5.61
CA VAL A 9 -15.70 -15.73 5.58
C VAL A 9 -15.92 -14.80 4.40
N ILE A 10 -15.82 -13.48 4.64
CA ILE A 10 -15.69 -12.46 3.60
C ILE A 10 -14.31 -11.82 3.72
N ILE A 11 -13.57 -11.84 2.62
CA ILE A 11 -12.28 -11.16 2.49
C ILE A 11 -12.49 -9.87 1.72
N VAL A 12 -12.21 -8.73 2.34
CA VAL A 12 -12.36 -7.40 1.73
C VAL A 12 -11.02 -6.95 1.18
N GLY A 13 -10.87 -6.96 -0.13
CA GLY A 13 -9.65 -6.71 -0.89
C GLY A 13 -9.13 -7.96 -1.60
N ALA A 14 -9.01 -7.91 -2.93
CA ALA A 14 -8.50 -8.99 -3.78
C ALA A 14 -7.02 -8.76 -4.22
N GLY A 15 -6.27 -7.98 -3.43
CA GLY A 15 -4.83 -7.78 -3.58
C GLY A 15 -4.01 -8.93 -2.96
N GLN A 16 -2.71 -8.69 -2.82
CA GLN A 16 -1.76 -9.67 -2.28
C GLN A 16 -2.17 -10.26 -0.91
N ALA A 17 -2.69 -9.45 0.01
CA ALA A 17 -3.11 -9.92 1.33
C ALA A 17 -4.41 -10.74 1.27
N GLY A 18 -5.34 -10.37 0.39
CA GLY A 18 -6.56 -11.13 0.16
C GLY A 18 -6.29 -12.49 -0.47
N LEU A 19 -5.45 -12.54 -1.51
CA LEU A 19 -5.06 -13.80 -2.15
C LEU A 19 -4.25 -14.71 -1.22
N ALA A 20 -3.33 -14.14 -0.43
CA ALA A 20 -2.63 -14.90 0.62
C ALA A 20 -3.61 -15.50 1.64
N THR A 21 -4.65 -14.73 2.03
CA THR A 21 -5.68 -15.20 2.97
C THR A 21 -6.50 -16.32 2.34
N ALA A 22 -6.91 -16.18 1.08
CA ALA A 22 -7.62 -17.23 0.34
C ALA A 22 -6.80 -18.53 0.30
N ALA A 23 -5.53 -18.44 -0.08
CA ALA A 23 -4.62 -19.60 -0.11
C ALA A 23 -4.50 -20.28 1.26
N ALA A 24 -4.37 -19.50 2.33
CA ALA A 24 -4.27 -20.03 3.68
C ALA A 24 -5.57 -20.70 4.18
N LEU A 25 -6.73 -20.23 3.73
CA LEU A 25 -8.04 -20.86 4.00
C LEU A 25 -8.21 -22.15 3.19
N ILE A 26 -7.84 -22.17 1.90
CA ILE A 26 -7.85 -23.35 1.06
C ILE A 26 -6.95 -24.45 1.65
N ALA A 27 -5.74 -24.10 2.11
CA ALA A 27 -4.84 -25.03 2.78
C ALA A 27 -5.42 -25.64 4.08
N ARG A 28 -6.57 -25.13 4.57
CA ARG A 28 -7.34 -25.66 5.72
C ARG A 28 -8.66 -26.30 5.32
N GLY A 29 -8.82 -26.65 4.04
CA GLY A 29 -9.98 -27.37 3.53
C GLY A 29 -11.20 -26.48 3.25
N MET A 30 -11.07 -25.14 3.24
CA MET A 30 -12.19 -24.27 2.85
C MET A 30 -12.25 -24.12 1.33
N GLU A 31 -13.44 -24.19 0.77
CA GLU A 31 -13.66 -24.10 -0.68
C GLU A 31 -13.99 -22.65 -1.10
N PRO A 32 -13.27 -22.14 -2.14
CA PRO A 32 -13.62 -20.84 -2.73
C PRO A 32 -15.07 -20.78 -3.18
N GLN A 33 -15.69 -19.61 -3.09
CA GLN A 33 -17.09 -19.29 -3.43
C GLN A 33 -18.16 -20.07 -2.63
N ARG A 34 -17.81 -21.17 -1.98
CA ARG A 34 -18.70 -21.91 -1.08
C ARG A 34 -18.55 -21.44 0.36
N ASP A 35 -17.34 -21.53 0.91
CA ASP A 35 -17.06 -21.22 2.32
C ASP A 35 -16.61 -19.78 2.51
N PHE A 36 -15.94 -19.20 1.53
CA PHE A 36 -15.48 -17.81 1.55
C PHE A 36 -15.59 -17.14 0.17
N VAL A 37 -15.59 -15.81 0.19
CA VAL A 37 -15.57 -14.98 -1.02
C VAL A 37 -14.67 -13.77 -0.81
N LEU A 38 -14.03 -13.33 -1.91
CA LEU A 38 -13.31 -12.07 -1.96
C LEU A 38 -14.20 -11.01 -2.60
N ILE A 39 -14.20 -9.80 -2.04
CA ILE A 39 -14.79 -8.60 -2.64
C ILE A 39 -13.72 -7.54 -2.80
N ASP A 40 -13.79 -6.73 -3.86
CA ASP A 40 -12.87 -5.61 -4.07
C ASP A 40 -13.62 -4.41 -4.68
N ARG A 41 -13.26 -3.20 -4.21
CA ARG A 41 -13.86 -1.95 -4.69
C ARG A 41 -13.44 -1.58 -6.11
N SER A 42 -12.28 -2.04 -6.54
CA SER A 42 -11.71 -1.74 -7.86
C SER A 42 -12.43 -2.51 -8.96
N PRO A 43 -12.51 -2.00 -10.18
CA PRO A 43 -12.81 -2.83 -11.34
C PRO A 43 -11.65 -3.81 -11.57
N ARG A 44 -11.96 -4.99 -12.10
CA ARG A 44 -10.99 -6.07 -12.34
C ARG A 44 -9.72 -5.60 -13.08
N ALA A 45 -9.87 -4.66 -14.00
CA ALA A 45 -8.79 -4.10 -14.82
C ALA A 45 -7.88 -3.09 -14.09
N ARG A 46 -8.20 -2.69 -12.85
CA ARG A 46 -7.44 -1.67 -12.10
C ARG A 46 -7.08 -2.17 -10.71
N ARG A 47 -6.21 -3.17 -10.64
CA ARG A 47 -5.64 -3.63 -9.37
C ARG A 47 -4.60 -2.62 -8.85
N ALA A 48 -4.25 -2.75 -7.56
CA ALA A 48 -3.31 -1.83 -6.91
C ALA A 48 -1.93 -1.76 -7.60
N TRP A 49 -1.49 -2.83 -8.26
CA TRP A 49 -0.20 -2.89 -8.95
C TRP A 49 -0.26 -2.32 -10.38
N SER A 50 -1.36 -2.47 -11.12
CA SER A 50 -1.52 -1.88 -12.46
C SER A 50 -1.56 -0.35 -12.46
N ALA A 51 -1.89 0.26 -11.32
CA ALA A 51 -1.87 1.71 -11.15
C ALA A 51 -0.48 2.28 -10.79
N ARG A 52 0.54 1.44 -10.62
CA ARG A 52 1.90 1.90 -10.29
C ARG A 52 2.65 2.36 -11.53
N ARG A 53 3.63 3.26 -11.32
CA ARG A 53 4.49 3.79 -12.38
C ARG A 53 5.23 2.66 -13.11
N PRO A 54 5.28 2.67 -14.44
CA PRO A 54 5.88 1.57 -15.23
C PRO A 54 7.39 1.43 -15.02
N PHE A 55 8.10 2.53 -14.73
CA PHE A 55 9.54 2.53 -14.46
C PHE A 55 9.90 2.12 -13.02
N MET A 56 8.93 2.02 -12.12
CA MET A 56 9.16 1.60 -10.74
C MET A 56 9.80 0.21 -10.68
N ARG A 57 10.72 0.03 -9.75
CA ARG A 57 11.28 -1.27 -9.35
C ARG A 57 10.97 -1.50 -7.88
N LEU A 58 10.64 -2.74 -7.53
CA LEU A 58 10.47 -3.07 -6.11
C LEU A 58 11.78 -2.91 -5.37
N LEU A 59 11.71 -2.47 -4.12
CA LEU A 59 12.89 -2.30 -3.26
C LEU A 59 13.49 -3.63 -2.82
N SER A 60 12.76 -4.74 -2.95
CA SER A 60 13.22 -6.10 -2.66
C SER A 60 13.40 -6.92 -3.94
N SER A 61 14.34 -7.86 -3.92
CA SER A 61 14.56 -8.80 -5.01
C SER A 61 13.34 -9.72 -5.22
N ALA A 62 13.29 -10.42 -6.36
CA ALA A 62 12.22 -11.36 -6.70
C ALA A 62 12.09 -12.47 -5.65
N GLU A 63 13.21 -12.98 -5.14
CA GLU A 63 13.23 -13.97 -4.05
C GLU A 63 12.49 -13.48 -2.79
N HIS A 64 12.61 -12.19 -2.46
CA HIS A 64 11.97 -11.57 -1.29
C HIS A 64 10.62 -10.90 -1.61
N SER A 65 10.18 -10.97 -2.86
CA SER A 65 8.93 -10.38 -3.37
C SER A 65 7.94 -11.44 -3.84
N SER A 66 8.00 -12.64 -3.29
CA SER A 66 7.16 -13.80 -3.64
C SER A 66 6.42 -14.35 -2.42
N PHE A 67 5.38 -15.12 -2.64
CA PHE A 67 4.79 -15.96 -1.61
C PHE A 67 5.68 -17.20 -1.35
N PRO A 68 5.70 -17.74 -0.12
CA PRO A 68 6.37 -18.99 0.15
C PRO A 68 5.88 -20.12 -0.79
N ARG A 69 6.81 -20.91 -1.32
CA ARG A 69 6.55 -22.04 -2.26
C ARG A 69 6.04 -21.61 -3.64
N ARG A 70 5.98 -20.32 -3.95
CA ARG A 70 5.63 -19.83 -5.27
C ARG A 70 6.57 -18.66 -5.64
N PRO A 71 7.80 -18.96 -6.06
CA PRO A 71 8.77 -17.92 -6.42
C PRO A 71 8.31 -17.15 -7.68
N LEU A 72 8.73 -15.91 -7.80
CA LEU A 72 8.67 -15.17 -9.05
C LEU A 72 9.65 -15.80 -10.06
N GLU A 73 9.22 -15.95 -11.29
CA GLU A 73 10.05 -16.52 -12.36
C GLU A 73 11.25 -15.64 -12.71
N GLY A 74 12.30 -16.29 -13.25
CA GLY A 74 13.54 -15.66 -13.71
C GLY A 74 14.58 -15.48 -12.61
N ASP A 75 15.49 -14.51 -12.78
CA ASP A 75 16.58 -14.25 -11.85
C ASP A 75 16.03 -13.88 -10.46
N PRO A 76 16.34 -14.64 -9.39
CA PRO A 76 15.89 -14.38 -8.03
C PRO A 76 16.42 -13.05 -7.46
N TYR A 77 17.51 -12.54 -7.98
CA TYR A 77 18.13 -11.30 -7.53
C TYR A 77 17.65 -10.05 -8.27
N ARG A 78 16.89 -10.22 -9.37
CA ARG A 78 16.29 -9.07 -10.06
C ARG A 78 15.30 -8.33 -9.18
N HIS A 79 15.15 -7.03 -9.41
CA HIS A 79 14.12 -6.21 -8.78
C HIS A 79 12.85 -6.22 -9.67
N PRO A 80 11.73 -6.83 -9.23
CA PRO A 80 10.53 -6.92 -10.03
C PRO A 80 9.92 -5.57 -10.35
N THR A 81 9.23 -5.50 -11.48
CA THR A 81 8.37 -4.36 -11.85
C THR A 81 6.96 -4.53 -11.27
N PRO A 82 6.15 -3.46 -11.24
CA PRO A 82 4.73 -3.58 -10.91
C PRO A 82 3.98 -4.57 -11.81
N ARG A 83 4.34 -4.64 -13.09
CA ARG A 83 3.76 -5.58 -14.06
C ARG A 83 4.09 -7.03 -13.71
N ASP A 84 5.32 -7.31 -13.28
CA ASP A 84 5.68 -8.67 -12.83
C ASP A 84 4.80 -9.11 -11.64
N ILE A 85 4.59 -8.20 -10.68
CA ILE A 85 3.75 -8.51 -9.51
C ILE A 85 2.27 -8.63 -9.89
N GLU A 86 1.79 -7.80 -10.81
CA GLU A 86 0.41 -7.89 -11.31
C GLU A 86 0.15 -9.23 -11.99
N SER A 87 1.02 -9.65 -12.93
CA SER A 87 0.94 -10.94 -13.61
C SER A 87 0.99 -12.09 -12.61
N TYR A 88 1.96 -12.06 -11.70
CA TYR A 88 2.13 -13.04 -10.63
C TYR A 88 0.87 -13.21 -9.77
N LEU A 89 0.23 -12.11 -9.35
CA LEU A 89 -1.00 -12.17 -8.55
C LEU A 89 -2.20 -12.62 -9.38
N HIS A 90 -2.24 -12.29 -10.67
CA HIS A 90 -3.30 -12.73 -11.58
C HIS A 90 -3.27 -14.24 -11.81
N GLU A 91 -2.09 -14.78 -12.09
CA GLU A 91 -1.87 -16.22 -12.21
C GLU A 91 -2.22 -16.95 -10.92
N TYR A 92 -1.79 -16.39 -9.78
CA TYR A 92 -2.08 -16.99 -8.48
C TYR A 92 -3.58 -17.01 -8.15
N GLU A 93 -4.34 -15.97 -8.54
CA GLU A 93 -5.80 -15.96 -8.44
C GLU A 93 -6.41 -17.12 -9.23
N ALA A 94 -5.92 -17.35 -10.46
CA ALA A 94 -6.40 -18.43 -11.31
C ALA A 94 -6.05 -19.82 -10.74
N GLU A 95 -4.82 -20.02 -10.26
CA GLU A 95 -4.37 -21.25 -9.62
C GLU A 95 -5.21 -21.62 -8.39
N LEU A 96 -5.57 -20.63 -7.59
CA LEU A 96 -6.42 -20.81 -6.40
C LEU A 96 -7.89 -21.07 -6.75
N GLY A 97 -8.31 -20.90 -8.00
CA GLY A 97 -9.70 -21.03 -8.42
C GLY A 97 -10.63 -20.01 -7.77
N VAL A 98 -10.10 -18.90 -7.22
CA VAL A 98 -10.91 -17.85 -6.61
C VAL A 98 -11.49 -16.91 -7.67
N LYS A 99 -12.73 -16.44 -7.43
CA LYS A 99 -13.44 -15.50 -8.32
C LYS A 99 -13.89 -14.29 -7.51
N PRO A 100 -13.03 -13.26 -7.37
CA PRO A 100 -13.39 -12.06 -6.63
C PRO A 100 -14.62 -11.35 -7.24
N VAL A 101 -15.45 -10.78 -6.38
CA VAL A 101 -16.56 -9.92 -6.80
C VAL A 101 -16.04 -8.49 -6.83
N TRP A 102 -15.89 -7.98 -8.04
CA TRP A 102 -15.31 -6.66 -8.32
C TRP A 102 -16.35 -5.54 -8.22
N GLY A 103 -15.90 -4.31 -7.94
CA GLY A 103 -16.77 -3.13 -7.83
C GLY A 103 -17.56 -3.07 -6.53
N VAL A 104 -17.24 -3.90 -5.54
CA VAL A 104 -17.93 -3.93 -4.24
C VAL A 104 -17.08 -3.27 -3.17
N ARG A 105 -17.54 -2.14 -2.65
CA ARG A 105 -16.89 -1.39 -1.57
C ARG A 105 -17.54 -1.69 -0.22
N ALA A 106 -16.73 -1.94 0.81
CA ALA A 106 -17.18 -2.00 2.20
C ALA A 106 -17.14 -0.60 2.84
N PHE A 107 -18.13 -0.28 3.68
CA PHE A 107 -18.25 1.01 4.38
C PHE A 107 -18.17 0.89 5.89
N ALA A 108 -18.69 -0.20 6.45
CA ALA A 108 -18.75 -0.39 7.88
C ALA A 108 -18.90 -1.87 8.22
N VAL A 109 -18.47 -2.24 9.42
CA VAL A 109 -18.74 -3.54 10.02
C VAL A 109 -19.23 -3.36 11.45
N THR A 110 -20.28 -4.09 11.81
CA THR A 110 -20.88 -4.07 13.15
C THR A 110 -21.21 -5.49 13.62
N PRO A 111 -21.32 -5.72 14.94
CA PRO A 111 -21.93 -6.95 15.45
C PRO A 111 -23.35 -7.10 14.95
N HIS A 112 -23.80 -8.32 14.68
CA HIS A 112 -25.19 -8.60 14.32
C HIS A 112 -25.92 -9.28 15.50
N ASN A 113 -26.97 -8.62 16.02
CA ASN A 113 -27.90 -9.15 17.05
C ASN A 113 -27.21 -9.80 18.27
N ASN A 114 -26.12 -9.23 18.79
CA ASN A 114 -25.33 -9.77 19.91
C ASN A 114 -24.87 -11.24 19.74
N GLY A 115 -24.96 -11.76 18.49
CA GLY A 115 -24.53 -13.12 18.14
C GLY A 115 -23.09 -13.18 17.62
N PRO A 116 -22.62 -14.37 17.20
CA PRO A 116 -21.27 -14.58 16.70
C PRO A 116 -21.07 -14.06 15.26
N THR A 117 -22.11 -13.50 14.62
CA THR A 117 -22.08 -13.00 13.25
C THR A 117 -21.80 -11.50 13.21
N LEU A 118 -21.18 -11.09 12.11
CA LEU A 118 -20.90 -9.70 11.76
C LEU A 118 -21.78 -9.26 10.60
N ARG A 119 -22.15 -7.98 10.60
CA ARG A 119 -22.83 -7.31 9.51
C ARG A 119 -21.83 -6.42 8.80
N LEU A 120 -21.65 -6.64 7.50
CA LEU A 120 -20.81 -5.84 6.62
C LEU A 120 -21.72 -5.01 5.70
N SER A 121 -21.61 -3.68 5.79
CA SER A 121 -22.29 -2.76 4.88
C SER A 121 -21.45 -2.53 3.63
N THR A 122 -22.04 -2.74 2.46
CA THR A 122 -21.36 -2.63 1.16
C THR A 122 -22.18 -1.85 0.14
N THR A 123 -21.56 -1.49 -1.00
CA THR A 123 -22.26 -0.84 -2.14
C THR A 123 -23.39 -1.68 -2.72
N VAL A 124 -23.40 -2.98 -2.48
CA VAL A 124 -24.44 -3.90 -2.98
C VAL A 124 -25.41 -4.35 -1.88
N GLY A 125 -25.40 -3.68 -0.74
CA GLY A 125 -26.25 -3.95 0.42
C GLY A 125 -25.51 -4.57 1.59
N GLU A 126 -26.25 -5.00 2.61
CA GLU A 126 -25.71 -5.61 3.82
C GLU A 126 -25.49 -7.12 3.64
N VAL A 127 -24.38 -7.59 4.17
CA VAL A 127 -23.99 -9.01 4.14
C VAL A 127 -23.68 -9.48 5.55
N GLN A 128 -24.19 -10.66 5.91
CA GLN A 128 -23.92 -11.28 7.22
C GLN A 128 -22.93 -12.43 7.06
N THR A 129 -21.96 -12.49 7.97
CA THR A 129 -20.93 -13.54 7.98
C THR A 129 -20.38 -13.75 9.38
N ARG A 130 -19.74 -14.90 9.64
CA ARG A 130 -19.05 -15.15 10.91
C ARG A 130 -17.69 -14.49 10.99
N ASN A 131 -17.01 -14.32 9.85
CA ASN A 131 -15.66 -13.80 9.84
C ASN A 131 -15.46 -12.81 8.69
N ILE A 132 -14.79 -11.71 8.97
CA ILE A 132 -14.39 -10.72 7.99
C ILE A 132 -12.88 -10.52 8.08
N VAL A 133 -12.22 -10.49 6.93
CA VAL A 133 -10.78 -10.16 6.82
C VAL A 133 -10.63 -8.87 6.04
N CYS A 134 -10.19 -7.82 6.71
CA CYS A 134 -9.77 -6.58 6.08
C CYS A 134 -8.40 -6.80 5.42
N ALA A 135 -8.36 -6.86 4.09
CA ALA A 135 -7.17 -7.00 3.25
C ALA A 135 -7.04 -5.86 2.25
N THR A 136 -7.54 -4.68 2.61
CA THR A 136 -7.70 -3.49 1.76
C THR A 136 -6.41 -2.72 1.49
N GLY A 137 -5.32 -3.13 2.12
CA GLY A 137 -3.96 -2.67 1.85
C GLY A 137 -3.53 -1.41 2.60
N ALA A 138 -2.21 -1.27 2.75
CA ALA A 138 -1.57 -0.17 3.47
C ALA A 138 -1.40 1.11 2.65
N ALA A 139 -1.60 1.06 1.33
CA ALA A 139 -1.45 2.18 0.41
C ALA A 139 -2.73 2.37 -0.40
N ALA A 140 -3.86 2.53 0.29
CA ALA A 140 -5.18 2.55 -0.31
C ALA A 140 -5.62 3.93 -0.78
N ARG A 141 -5.17 4.99 -0.13
CA ARG A 141 -5.49 6.38 -0.46
C ARG A 141 -4.24 7.26 -0.38
N PRO A 142 -4.06 8.22 -1.28
CA PRO A 142 -3.07 9.28 -1.13
C PRO A 142 -3.27 10.03 0.19
N ARG A 143 -2.18 10.28 0.91
CA ARG A 143 -2.18 11.21 2.03
C ARG A 143 -1.67 12.55 1.56
N LEU A 144 -2.50 13.57 1.66
CA LEU A 144 -2.14 14.95 1.35
C LEU A 144 -1.99 15.74 2.66
N PRO A 145 -1.05 16.69 2.75
CA PRO A 145 -1.02 17.64 3.86
C PRO A 145 -2.28 18.52 3.83
N GLU A 146 -2.70 19.03 5.00
CA GLU A 146 -3.91 19.84 5.13
C GLU A 146 -3.87 21.08 4.21
N TRP A 147 -2.72 21.75 4.12
CA TRP A 147 -2.53 22.91 3.26
C TRP A 147 -2.55 22.60 1.75
N ALA A 148 -2.50 21.33 1.36
CA ALA A 148 -2.51 20.98 -0.08
C ALA A 148 -3.77 21.45 -0.81
N ALA A 149 -4.88 21.66 -0.09
CA ALA A 149 -6.12 22.17 -0.66
C ALA A 149 -5.97 23.60 -1.22
N ASP A 150 -5.09 24.41 -0.60
CA ASP A 150 -4.87 25.81 -0.92
C ASP A 150 -3.89 26.02 -2.10
N ALA A 151 -3.31 24.93 -2.63
CA ALA A 151 -2.44 25.00 -3.80
C ALA A 151 -3.28 25.23 -5.06
N ASP A 152 -3.05 26.37 -5.71
CA ASP A 152 -3.67 26.76 -6.99
C ASP A 152 -2.56 27.04 -8.01
N VAL A 153 -2.06 25.96 -8.63
CA VAL A 153 -0.99 26.00 -9.61
C VAL A 153 -1.56 25.90 -11.02
N GLU A 154 -0.95 26.58 -11.99
CA GLU A 154 -1.38 26.60 -13.38
C GLU A 154 -1.25 25.21 -14.05
N GLY A 155 -0.23 24.46 -13.68
CA GLY A 155 0.08 23.15 -14.26
C GLY A 155 -0.53 21.99 -13.49
N ALA A 156 0.27 20.91 -13.32
CA ALA A 156 -0.19 19.70 -12.69
C ALA A 156 -0.19 19.80 -11.16
N ARG A 157 -1.31 19.38 -10.54
CA ARG A 157 -1.43 19.16 -9.10
C ARG A 157 -1.86 17.72 -8.86
N MET A 158 -0.93 16.88 -8.41
CA MET A 158 -1.22 15.46 -8.27
C MET A 158 -0.43 14.81 -7.13
N HIS A 159 -0.89 13.63 -6.70
CA HIS A 159 -0.10 12.74 -5.86
C HIS A 159 0.70 11.77 -6.73
N THR A 160 1.85 11.29 -6.24
CA THR A 160 2.69 10.30 -6.96
C THR A 160 1.97 9.02 -7.38
N SER A 161 0.80 8.72 -6.82
CA SER A 161 -0.04 7.60 -7.28
C SER A 161 -0.69 7.82 -8.65
N ALA A 162 -0.82 9.07 -9.08
CA ALA A 162 -1.38 9.45 -10.39
C ALA A 162 -0.29 9.73 -11.43
N TYR A 163 0.95 9.91 -10.99
CA TYR A 163 2.08 10.16 -11.87
C TYR A 163 2.51 8.87 -12.58
N GLN A 164 2.62 8.91 -13.90
CA GLN A 164 3.05 7.79 -14.73
C GLN A 164 4.30 8.13 -15.57
N THR A 165 4.31 9.29 -16.20
CA THR A 165 5.38 9.73 -17.10
C THR A 165 5.58 11.25 -17.03
N PRO A 166 6.79 11.76 -17.41
CA PRO A 166 7.09 13.20 -17.41
C PRO A 166 6.15 14.04 -18.27
N GLU A 167 5.61 13.50 -19.34
CA GLU A 167 4.72 14.20 -20.29
C GLU A 167 3.37 14.62 -19.68
N GLN A 168 3.02 14.06 -18.51
CA GLN A 168 1.85 14.50 -17.75
C GLN A 168 2.03 15.88 -17.09
N ILE A 169 3.28 16.34 -16.98
CA ILE A 169 3.63 17.58 -16.31
C ILE A 169 3.95 18.63 -17.36
N PRO A 170 3.26 19.78 -17.40
CA PRO A 170 3.63 20.88 -18.27
C PRO A 170 5.08 21.35 -18.01
N PRO A 171 5.78 21.84 -19.04
CA PRO A 171 7.12 22.41 -18.86
C PRO A 171 7.13 23.52 -17.81
N GLY A 172 8.20 23.61 -17.02
CA GLY A 172 8.38 24.66 -16.01
C GLY A 172 8.93 24.14 -14.70
N GLN A 173 8.73 24.93 -13.65
CA GLN A 173 9.18 24.62 -12.29
C GLN A 173 8.22 23.65 -11.61
N VAL A 174 8.76 22.55 -11.11
CA VAL A 174 7.99 21.49 -10.45
C VAL A 174 8.46 21.30 -9.02
N LEU A 175 7.54 21.45 -8.08
CA LEU A 175 7.78 21.10 -6.69
C LEU A 175 7.35 19.65 -6.42
N ILE A 176 8.25 18.85 -5.86
CA ILE A 176 7.94 17.52 -5.34
C ILE A 176 7.99 17.59 -3.81
N VAL A 177 6.84 17.35 -3.16
CA VAL A 177 6.71 17.40 -1.70
C VAL A 177 6.91 16.03 -1.10
N GLY A 178 8.05 15.81 -0.45
CA GLY A 178 8.38 14.57 0.25
C GLY A 178 9.60 13.83 -0.31
N GLY A 179 10.66 13.74 0.49
CA GLY A 179 11.97 13.18 0.15
C GLY A 179 12.09 11.66 0.38
N GLY A 180 11.01 10.88 0.30
CA GLY A 180 11.04 9.42 0.37
C GLY A 180 11.34 8.77 -0.99
N ASN A 181 11.37 7.41 -1.04
CA ASN A 181 11.66 6.67 -2.29
C ASN A 181 10.81 7.15 -3.47
N ALA A 182 9.49 7.32 -3.28
CA ALA A 182 8.60 7.79 -4.35
C ALA A 182 8.95 9.21 -4.85
N GLY A 183 9.29 10.14 -3.93
CA GLY A 183 9.66 11.50 -4.31
C GLY A 183 11.00 11.55 -5.05
N VAL A 184 11.98 10.80 -4.58
CA VAL A 184 13.31 10.72 -5.20
C VAL A 184 13.25 10.07 -6.59
N GLU A 185 12.44 9.01 -6.76
CA GLU A 185 12.21 8.37 -8.07
C GLU A 185 11.58 9.34 -9.07
N VAL A 186 10.52 10.05 -8.67
CA VAL A 186 9.84 11.04 -9.53
C VAL A 186 10.75 12.23 -9.84
N ALA A 187 11.52 12.72 -8.84
CA ALA A 187 12.50 13.78 -9.06
C ALA A 187 13.58 13.37 -10.06
N SER A 188 14.07 12.14 -9.96
CA SER A 188 15.06 11.61 -10.90
C SER A 188 14.52 11.44 -12.32
N ASP A 189 13.24 11.10 -12.45
CA ASP A 189 12.58 10.92 -13.75
C ASP A 189 12.35 12.27 -14.45
N LEU A 190 11.88 13.29 -13.71
CA LEU A 190 11.61 14.64 -14.21
C LEU A 190 12.85 15.49 -14.46
N ALA A 191 13.98 15.19 -13.82
CA ALA A 191 15.18 16.02 -13.83
C ALA A 191 15.76 16.30 -15.22
N ASN A 192 15.47 15.46 -16.23
CA ASN A 192 15.96 15.64 -17.60
C ASN A 192 15.09 16.60 -18.44
N SER A 193 13.90 16.95 -17.98
CA SER A 193 12.89 17.68 -18.76
C SER A 193 12.29 18.88 -18.04
N HIS A 194 12.46 18.97 -16.72
CA HIS A 194 11.85 20.01 -15.88
C HIS A 194 12.85 20.60 -14.90
N ASP A 195 12.57 21.81 -14.42
CA ASP A 195 13.28 22.43 -13.29
C ASP A 195 12.66 21.92 -11.98
N VAL A 196 13.33 20.97 -11.34
CA VAL A 196 12.76 20.19 -10.22
C VAL A 196 13.32 20.64 -8.89
N THR A 197 12.42 20.97 -7.97
CA THR A 197 12.71 21.12 -6.54
C THR A 197 12.11 19.97 -5.75
N LEU A 198 12.93 19.29 -4.94
CA LEU A 198 12.50 18.23 -4.01
C LEU A 198 12.52 18.74 -2.57
N ALA A 199 11.34 18.91 -1.96
CA ALA A 199 11.20 19.32 -0.57
C ALA A 199 11.34 18.12 0.37
N VAL A 200 12.28 18.21 1.33
CA VAL A 200 12.67 17.12 2.22
C VAL A 200 12.54 17.54 3.67
N ARG A 201 11.57 16.99 4.40
CA ARG A 201 11.40 17.22 5.84
C ARG A 201 12.56 16.68 6.67
N THR A 202 12.92 15.43 6.41
CA THR A 202 14.03 14.75 7.10
C THR A 202 14.77 13.91 6.08
N ARG A 203 16.08 14.13 5.98
CA ARG A 203 16.93 13.30 5.13
C ARG A 203 16.90 11.86 5.61
N ARG A 204 16.77 10.94 4.66
CA ARG A 204 16.79 9.50 4.92
C ARG A 204 18.18 8.95 4.76
N THR A 205 18.46 7.85 5.45
CA THR A 205 19.69 7.07 5.22
C THR A 205 19.67 6.54 3.79
N GLU A 206 20.78 6.66 3.10
CA GLU A 206 20.96 6.17 1.73
C GLU A 206 21.59 4.78 1.77
N VAL A 207 21.03 3.85 1.01
CA VAL A 207 21.51 2.47 0.86
C VAL A 207 21.84 2.24 -0.60
N HIS A 208 23.11 1.99 -0.91
CA HIS A 208 23.54 1.73 -2.28
C HIS A 208 22.93 0.43 -2.81
N ALA A 209 22.60 0.41 -4.10
CA ALA A 209 21.96 -0.73 -4.77
C ALA A 209 22.70 -2.07 -4.58
N ARG A 210 24.03 -2.04 -4.44
CA ARG A 210 24.88 -3.22 -4.14
C ARG A 210 24.72 -3.76 -2.71
N GLN A 211 24.08 -3.02 -1.81
CA GLN A 211 23.87 -3.38 -0.39
C GLN A 211 22.46 -3.84 -0.10
N PHE A 212 21.64 -4.12 -1.12
CA PHE A 212 20.36 -4.78 -0.90
C PHE A 212 20.63 -6.12 -0.21
N PRO A 213 20.07 -6.34 0.99
CA PRO A 213 20.32 -7.57 1.71
C PRO A 213 19.75 -8.75 0.92
N THR A 214 20.62 -9.53 0.30
CA THR A 214 20.29 -10.78 -0.41
C THR A 214 19.90 -11.91 0.55
N ARG A 215 20.02 -11.69 1.86
CA ARG A 215 19.59 -12.64 2.90
C ARG A 215 18.78 -11.93 3.97
N PRO A 216 17.82 -12.60 4.62
CA PRO A 216 17.17 -12.07 5.82
C PRO A 216 18.15 -12.09 6.99
N HIS A 217 19.26 -11.38 6.88
CA HIS A 217 20.13 -11.20 8.02
C HIS A 217 19.37 -10.41 9.08
N PHE A 218 19.50 -10.85 10.32
CA PHE A 218 19.19 -10.13 11.54
C PHE A 218 19.60 -8.67 11.38
N SER A 219 18.68 -7.88 10.82
CA SER A 219 18.88 -6.46 10.64
C SER A 219 18.94 -5.85 12.03
N PRO A 220 20.00 -5.13 12.40
CA PRO A 220 20.07 -4.35 13.63
C PRO A 220 18.91 -3.34 13.75
N TRP A 221 18.16 -3.11 12.68
CA TRP A 221 16.95 -2.29 12.58
C TRP A 221 15.75 -2.80 13.39
N ARG A 222 15.80 -3.98 13.99
CA ARG A 222 14.71 -4.49 14.87
C ARG A 222 14.51 -3.68 16.16
N ARG A 223 15.41 -2.76 16.50
CA ARG A 223 15.34 -1.94 17.73
C ARG A 223 15.12 -0.45 17.51
N ALA A 224 15.18 0.05 16.28
CA ALA A 224 14.87 1.45 16.01
C ALA A 224 13.37 1.66 15.98
N LYS A 225 12.83 2.37 16.98
CA LYS A 225 11.51 2.99 16.92
C LYS A 225 11.37 3.70 15.56
N ALA A 226 10.41 3.26 14.74
CA ALA A 226 9.91 3.95 13.53
C ALA A 226 11.01 4.71 12.74
N ALA A 227 12.15 4.10 12.47
CA ALA A 227 13.10 4.65 11.53
C ALA A 227 12.42 4.74 10.17
N GLN A 228 12.47 5.92 9.54
CA GLN A 228 11.96 6.11 8.19
C GLN A 228 12.64 5.11 7.26
N GLU A 229 11.89 4.57 6.31
CA GLU A 229 12.42 3.67 5.29
C GLU A 229 13.59 4.35 4.56
N PRO A 230 14.77 3.72 4.44
CA PRO A 230 15.93 4.32 3.76
C PRO A 230 15.65 4.53 2.27
N LEU A 231 16.45 5.35 1.62
CA LEU A 231 16.49 5.45 0.17
C LEU A 231 17.27 4.25 -0.39
N TYR A 232 16.70 3.58 -1.38
CA TYR A 232 17.32 2.42 -2.02
C TYR A 232 17.73 2.79 -3.46
N GLY A 233 19.03 2.72 -3.74
CA GLY A 233 19.58 2.97 -5.07
C GLY A 233 19.55 4.43 -5.53
N HIS A 234 19.14 5.34 -4.66
CA HIS A 234 19.11 6.77 -4.91
C HIS A 234 19.84 7.52 -3.80
N SER A 235 20.35 8.71 -4.14
CA SER A 235 20.92 9.65 -3.17
C SER A 235 20.50 11.08 -3.50
N TYR A 236 20.44 11.93 -2.48
CA TYR A 236 20.17 13.35 -2.68
C TYR A 236 21.32 14.04 -3.47
N ASP A 237 22.54 13.57 -3.31
CA ASP A 237 23.70 14.14 -4.03
C ASP A 237 23.67 13.74 -5.51
N ALA A 238 23.25 12.53 -5.85
CA ALA A 238 23.03 12.13 -7.24
C ALA A 238 21.91 12.96 -7.90
N LEU A 239 20.85 13.30 -7.16
CA LEU A 239 19.80 14.20 -7.65
C LEU A 239 20.33 15.63 -7.89
N ARG A 240 21.15 16.18 -6.98
CA ARG A 240 21.82 17.47 -7.20
C ARG A 240 22.69 17.45 -8.45
N GLY A 241 23.41 16.35 -8.67
CA GLY A 241 24.21 16.15 -9.89
C GLY A 241 23.39 16.13 -11.18
N LYS A 242 22.08 15.88 -11.09
CA LYS A 242 21.10 15.98 -12.18
C LYS A 242 20.39 17.34 -12.26
N GLY A 243 20.79 18.32 -11.45
CA GLY A 243 20.17 19.65 -11.43
C GLY A 243 18.95 19.77 -10.51
N VAL A 244 18.59 18.74 -9.72
CA VAL A 244 17.47 18.84 -8.79
C VAL A 244 17.86 19.70 -7.57
N HIS A 245 17.06 20.72 -7.28
CA HIS A 245 17.18 21.51 -6.08
C HIS A 245 16.62 20.75 -4.88
N ILE A 246 17.41 20.64 -3.80
CA ILE A 246 16.95 20.02 -2.55
C ILE A 246 16.61 21.12 -1.55
N GLN A 247 15.32 21.23 -1.24
CA GLN A 247 14.78 22.25 -0.34
C GLN A 247 14.35 21.61 1.00
N THR A 248 14.14 22.44 2.02
CA THR A 248 13.61 22.04 3.33
C THR A 248 12.13 21.66 3.23
N GLU A 249 11.50 21.26 4.36
CA GLU A 249 10.09 20.88 4.39
C GLU A 249 9.18 22.02 3.89
N THR A 250 8.23 21.69 3.03
CA THR A 250 7.13 22.61 2.69
C THR A 250 6.14 22.67 3.85
N THR A 251 5.87 23.88 4.36
CA THR A 251 5.02 24.12 5.53
C THR A 251 3.66 24.71 5.17
N GLY A 252 3.50 25.26 3.97
CA GLY A 252 2.25 25.84 3.50
C GLY A 252 2.35 26.32 2.06
N VAL A 253 1.21 26.81 1.55
CA VAL A 253 1.09 27.39 0.22
C VAL A 253 0.02 28.48 0.22
N ARG A 254 0.17 29.47 -0.65
CA ARG A 254 -0.88 30.45 -0.99
C ARG A 254 -0.88 30.62 -2.51
N GLY A 255 -1.90 30.07 -3.16
CA GLY A 255 -1.92 29.98 -4.62
C GLY A 255 -0.81 29.08 -5.13
N ASP A 256 0.11 29.63 -5.90
CA ASP A 256 1.29 28.95 -6.45
C ASP A 256 2.59 29.23 -5.65
N GLU A 257 2.55 30.12 -4.61
CA GLU A 257 3.67 30.44 -3.75
C GLU A 257 3.75 29.48 -2.55
N PHE A 258 4.76 28.62 -2.52
CA PHE A 258 5.02 27.65 -1.45
C PHE A 258 6.02 28.22 -0.43
N THR A 259 5.72 27.97 0.85
CA THR A 259 6.57 28.36 1.98
C THR A 259 7.30 27.14 2.53
N PHE A 260 8.58 27.31 2.86
CA PHE A 260 9.43 26.27 3.41
C PHE A 260 9.78 26.53 4.88
N SER A 261 10.26 25.48 5.58
CA SER A 261 10.55 25.55 7.02
C SER A 261 11.73 26.47 7.37
N ASP A 262 12.58 26.83 6.40
CA ASP A 262 13.64 27.83 6.55
C ASP A 262 13.14 29.27 6.36
N GLY A 263 11.84 29.48 6.14
CA GLY A 263 11.20 30.77 5.91
C GLY A 263 11.26 31.26 4.46
N SER A 264 11.94 30.55 3.57
CA SER A 264 11.98 30.89 2.15
C SER A 264 10.64 30.63 1.47
N ARG A 265 10.39 31.33 0.34
CA ARG A 265 9.21 31.17 -0.49
C ARG A 265 9.61 31.07 -1.95
N GLN A 266 8.85 30.29 -2.71
CA GLN A 266 9.06 30.14 -4.15
C GLN A 266 7.76 29.73 -4.83
N THR A 267 7.56 30.22 -6.07
CA THR A 267 6.42 29.86 -6.92
C THR A 267 6.75 28.65 -7.79
N TYR A 268 5.72 27.82 -8.07
CA TYR A 268 5.85 26.66 -8.93
C TYR A 268 4.66 26.53 -9.86
N GLN A 269 4.90 26.14 -11.10
CA GLN A 269 3.85 25.83 -12.07
C GLN A 269 3.14 24.51 -11.75
N SER A 270 3.87 23.53 -11.21
CA SER A 270 3.31 22.22 -10.88
C SER A 270 3.75 21.72 -9.52
N VAL A 271 2.89 20.92 -8.86
CA VAL A 271 3.21 20.27 -7.60
C VAL A 271 2.85 18.79 -7.59
N ILE A 272 3.79 17.94 -7.15
CA ILE A 272 3.60 16.51 -7.00
C ILE A 272 3.78 16.11 -5.53
N PHE A 273 2.74 15.57 -4.93
CA PHE A 273 2.77 15.12 -3.53
C PHE A 273 3.32 13.69 -3.43
N ALA A 274 4.47 13.53 -2.80
CA ALA A 274 5.09 12.26 -2.45
C ALA A 274 4.97 11.97 -0.94
N THR A 275 3.85 12.33 -0.36
CA THR A 275 3.60 12.42 1.07
C THR A 275 3.08 11.12 1.70
N GLY A 276 3.07 10.04 0.91
CA GLY A 276 2.72 8.70 1.34
C GLY A 276 1.23 8.39 1.23
N TYR A 277 0.79 7.37 1.96
CA TYR A 277 -0.55 6.81 1.83
C TYR A 277 -1.20 6.59 3.18
N GLU A 278 -2.52 6.54 3.18
CA GLU A 278 -3.34 6.01 4.25
C GLU A 278 -3.77 4.58 3.95
N ALA A 279 -3.92 3.79 5.00
CA ALA A 279 -4.43 2.44 4.88
C ALA A 279 -5.92 2.42 4.50
N GLY A 280 -6.37 1.31 3.94
CA GLY A 280 -7.76 1.11 3.56
C GLY A 280 -8.62 0.54 4.69
N ASP A 281 -8.39 0.98 5.90
CA ASP A 281 -9.03 0.50 7.13
C ASP A 281 -10.07 1.46 7.73
N GLU A 282 -10.42 2.53 7.00
CA GLU A 282 -11.37 3.58 7.42
C GLU A 282 -12.79 3.07 7.71
N TRP A 283 -13.14 1.93 7.16
CA TRP A 283 -14.45 1.29 7.35
C TRP A 283 -14.50 0.37 8.58
N LEU A 284 -13.35 0.15 9.23
CA LEU A 284 -13.28 -0.59 10.47
C LEU A 284 -13.76 0.27 11.64
N PRO A 285 -14.38 -0.32 12.66
CA PRO A 285 -14.75 0.43 13.87
C PRO A 285 -13.49 0.97 14.56
N THR A 286 -13.64 2.15 15.17
CA THR A 286 -12.61 2.69 16.04
C THR A 286 -12.54 1.84 17.31
N PHE A 287 -11.43 1.19 17.53
CA PHE A 287 -11.20 0.43 18.74
C PHE A 287 -10.40 1.25 19.74
N PRO A 288 -10.77 1.25 21.03
CA PRO A 288 -9.89 1.76 22.07
C PRO A 288 -8.57 1.00 21.98
N GLN A 289 -7.44 1.72 22.09
CA GLN A 289 -6.11 1.13 21.95
C GLN A 289 -5.94 -0.01 22.99
N PRO A 290 -5.84 -1.26 22.57
CA PRO A 290 -5.63 -2.34 23.53
C PRO A 290 -4.22 -2.23 24.10
N GLN A 291 -4.05 -2.43 25.39
CA GLN A 291 -2.75 -2.45 26.06
C GLN A 291 -1.84 -3.57 25.53
N ARG A 292 -2.40 -4.62 24.92
CA ARG A 292 -1.71 -5.66 24.14
C ARG A 292 -2.42 -5.86 22.79
N ARG A 293 -1.77 -5.45 21.72
CA ARG A 293 -2.25 -5.77 20.37
C ARG A 293 -2.05 -7.26 20.07
N ILE A 294 -3.15 -7.97 19.90
CA ILE A 294 -3.12 -9.31 19.31
C ILE A 294 -2.99 -9.09 17.81
N ARG A 295 -1.83 -9.45 17.23
CA ARG A 295 -1.58 -9.30 15.79
C ARG A 295 -2.74 -9.85 14.96
N THR A 296 -3.15 -9.14 13.93
CA THR A 296 -4.17 -9.52 12.95
C THR A 296 -5.61 -9.67 13.49
N SER A 297 -5.82 -9.64 14.81
CA SER A 297 -7.15 -9.64 15.43
C SER A 297 -7.53 -8.23 15.85
N THR A 298 -8.83 -7.95 15.88
CA THR A 298 -9.40 -6.72 16.43
C THR A 298 -10.12 -6.99 17.74
N ALA A 299 -10.62 -5.94 18.40
CA ALA A 299 -11.49 -6.10 19.57
C ALA A 299 -12.87 -6.70 19.21
N LEU A 300 -13.25 -6.66 17.92
CA LEU A 300 -14.50 -7.25 17.43
C LEU A 300 -14.23 -8.71 17.04
N PRO A 301 -14.81 -9.70 17.77
CA PRO A 301 -14.60 -11.12 17.48
C PRO A 301 -15.06 -11.49 16.08
N GLY A 302 -14.19 -12.13 15.29
CA GLY A 302 -14.45 -12.49 13.89
C GLY A 302 -13.98 -11.45 12.87
N LEU A 303 -13.52 -10.28 13.30
CA LEU A 303 -12.91 -9.29 12.43
C LEU A 303 -11.38 -9.35 12.54
N PHE A 304 -10.74 -9.55 11.40
CA PHE A 304 -9.28 -9.68 11.25
C PHE A 304 -8.72 -8.67 10.27
N VAL A 305 -7.44 -8.36 10.37
CA VAL A 305 -6.74 -7.44 9.45
C VAL A 305 -5.47 -8.10 8.94
N ALA A 306 -5.29 -8.13 7.62
CA ALA A 306 -4.14 -8.66 6.91
C ALA A 306 -3.46 -7.60 6.05
N GLY A 307 -2.13 -7.58 6.03
CA GLY A 307 -1.36 -6.76 5.10
C GLY A 307 -1.31 -5.27 5.45
N ILE A 308 -1.70 -4.87 6.67
CA ILE A 308 -1.67 -3.50 7.15
C ILE A 308 -0.74 -3.42 8.38
N PRO A 309 0.41 -2.73 8.30
CA PRO A 309 1.43 -2.72 9.35
C PRO A 309 0.94 -2.24 10.71
N THR A 310 0.04 -1.26 10.76
CA THR A 310 -0.53 -0.70 11.99
C THR A 310 -1.33 -1.73 12.81
N HIS A 311 -1.84 -2.77 12.15
CA HIS A 311 -2.62 -3.84 12.75
C HIS A 311 -1.84 -5.14 12.96
N SER A 312 -0.60 -5.23 12.45
CA SER A 312 0.20 -6.47 12.51
C SER A 312 1.67 -6.20 12.81
N HIS A 313 2.54 -6.28 11.83
CA HIS A 313 3.98 -6.09 11.96
C HIS A 313 4.52 -5.21 10.83
N ALA A 314 5.69 -4.63 11.01
CA ALA A 314 6.26 -3.61 10.12
C ALA A 314 6.35 -4.02 8.63
N LYS A 315 6.43 -5.32 8.32
CA LYS A 315 6.51 -5.86 6.96
C LYS A 315 5.19 -6.47 6.46
N ALA A 316 4.07 -6.26 7.15
CA ALA A 316 2.78 -6.85 6.78
C ALA A 316 2.34 -6.51 5.34
N ASN A 317 2.73 -5.33 4.84
CA ASN A 317 2.44 -4.86 3.49
C ASN A 317 3.33 -5.46 2.37
N THR A 318 4.27 -6.36 2.71
CA THR A 318 5.04 -7.14 1.72
C THR A 318 4.36 -8.47 1.42
N LEU A 319 4.70 -9.13 0.30
CA LEU A 319 4.13 -10.43 -0.02
C LEU A 319 4.40 -11.48 1.07
N PRO A 320 5.65 -11.70 1.53
CA PRO A 320 5.91 -12.63 2.64
C PRO A 320 5.23 -12.21 3.95
N GLY A 321 5.13 -10.91 4.22
CA GLY A 321 4.46 -10.40 5.41
C GLY A 321 2.95 -10.62 5.39
N ALA A 322 2.31 -10.38 4.26
CA ALA A 322 0.90 -10.68 4.05
C ALA A 322 0.60 -12.18 4.19
N TRP A 323 1.51 -13.04 3.71
CA TRP A 323 1.41 -14.48 3.90
C TRP A 323 1.46 -14.90 5.39
N ALA A 324 2.35 -14.29 6.16
CA ALA A 324 2.46 -14.55 7.60
C ALA A 324 1.17 -14.18 8.34
N ASP A 325 0.57 -13.02 8.01
CA ASP A 325 -0.72 -12.59 8.54
C ASP A 325 -1.83 -13.57 8.14
N ALA A 326 -1.92 -13.90 6.86
CA ALA A 326 -2.93 -14.81 6.29
C ALA A 326 -2.91 -16.19 6.96
N THR A 327 -1.72 -16.76 7.14
CA THR A 327 -1.54 -18.06 7.81
C THR A 327 -2.05 -18.03 9.26
N ARG A 328 -1.79 -16.93 9.98
CA ARG A 328 -2.28 -16.74 11.34
C ARG A 328 -3.80 -16.59 11.37
N ILE A 329 -4.35 -15.74 10.50
CA ILE A 329 -5.81 -15.48 10.42
C ILE A 329 -6.56 -16.78 10.08
N ALA A 330 -6.10 -17.54 9.08
CA ALA A 330 -6.74 -18.80 8.71
C ALA A 330 -6.75 -19.82 9.87
N ARG A 331 -5.70 -19.85 10.71
CA ARG A 331 -5.67 -20.66 11.92
C ARG A 331 -6.73 -20.21 12.93
N LEU A 332 -6.85 -18.88 13.13
CA LEU A 332 -7.84 -18.33 14.07
C LEU A 332 -9.27 -18.58 13.59
N ILE A 333 -9.54 -18.43 12.29
CA ILE A 333 -10.86 -18.69 11.69
C ILE A 333 -11.21 -20.18 11.80
N HIS A 334 -10.24 -21.08 11.55
CA HIS A 334 -10.47 -22.52 11.64
C HIS A 334 -10.80 -22.97 13.07
N ALA A 335 -10.17 -22.35 14.07
CA ALA A 335 -10.42 -22.64 15.48
C ALA A 335 -11.73 -22.05 16.05
N ARG A 336 -12.43 -21.20 15.27
CA ARG A 336 -13.76 -20.67 15.68
C ARG A 336 -14.85 -21.62 15.25
N PRO A 337 -15.74 -22.00 16.18
CA PRO A 337 -16.88 -22.87 15.90
C PRO A 337 -17.90 -22.27 14.96
#